data_d189f45b1cbf36bfa30a923653189323
#
_entry.id   d189f45b1cbf36bfa30a923653189323
#
_cell.length_a   1.000
_cell.length_b   1.000
_cell.length_c   1.000
_cell.angle_alpha   90.00
_cell.angle_beta   90.00
_cell.angle_gamma   90.00
#
_symmetry.space_group_name_H-M   'P 1'
#
loop_
_entity.id
_entity.type
_entity.pdbx_description
1 polymer ?
#
loop_
_entity_poly.entity_id
_entity_poly.type
_entity_poly.pdbx_seq_one_letter_code
_entity_poly.pdbx_strand_id
1 'polypeptide(L)'
;PKTKEYNLLGENALFHLHEVTFYLENQGFDLNPMYKDCYKQFLYPTYTEKQKLSHAKYLEIIEQLSICQIDKINIIPATIEKKELFSYLLSLSRQYSIKTQIILPYKKYNKEDLKQLLINPQFSIMIMVHLPVDYEELNSYINLFNEYNITWSLIASNKNDVIFLSKNNLGKFTNVDYIPWYTGDNMDFFKEYIYNDFKDIIEQKNTKQHIFRKQILNDNLFGKLTIFPTGEVYSNVNFPTIGNIQDQKLSEIVYSEIENYFKPWFFTRDYVSCKNCVNKYLCPSISNYEIVANEYNMCYLNQ
;
A
#
# COMPACT_ATOMS: atom_id res chain seq x y z
N PRO A 1 -4.36 28.98 -9.08
CA PRO A 1 -4.64 30.34 -8.75
C PRO A 1 -4.21 30.62 -7.32
N LYS A 2 -3.07 31.31 -7.17
CA LYS A 2 -2.51 31.71 -5.88
C LYS A 2 -3.24 32.98 -5.42
N THR A 3 -4.43 32.84 -4.90
CA THR A 3 -5.21 33.97 -4.40
C THR A 3 -5.75 33.65 -3.01
N LYS A 4 -6.41 34.56 -2.37
CA LYS A 4 -6.93 34.59 -0.98
C LYS A 4 -7.54 33.27 -0.43
N GLU A 5 -7.76 32.26 -1.26
CA GLU A 5 -8.20 30.89 -0.91
C GLU A 5 -7.06 30.01 -0.36
N TYR A 6 -5.83 30.51 -0.33
CA TYR A 6 -4.63 29.78 0.07
C TYR A 6 -4.76 29.14 1.46
N ASN A 7 -5.32 29.86 2.41
CA ASN A 7 -5.53 29.36 3.78
C ASN A 7 -6.62 28.27 3.84
N LEU A 8 -7.67 28.42 3.03
CA LEU A 8 -8.76 27.43 2.97
C LEU A 8 -8.31 26.10 2.35
N LEU A 9 -7.46 26.14 1.31
CA LEU A 9 -6.88 24.92 0.74
C LEU A 9 -5.96 24.22 1.75
N GLY A 10 -5.15 24.96 2.50
CA GLY A 10 -4.28 24.40 3.54
C GLY A 10 -5.07 23.72 4.68
N GLU A 11 -6.14 24.35 5.14
CA GLU A 11 -7.02 23.77 6.17
C GLU A 11 -7.74 22.51 5.66
N ASN A 12 -8.06 22.44 4.38
CA ASN A 12 -8.77 21.31 3.77
C ASN A 12 -7.83 20.28 3.10
N ALA A 13 -6.50 20.43 3.18
CA ALA A 13 -5.56 19.54 2.52
C ALA A 13 -5.76 18.07 2.92
N LEU A 14 -6.08 17.80 4.18
CA LEU A 14 -6.31 16.45 4.70
C LEU A 14 -7.52 15.73 4.09
N PHE A 15 -8.51 16.44 3.54
CA PHE A 15 -9.65 15.80 2.86
C PHE A 15 -9.28 15.10 1.54
N HIS A 16 -8.05 15.29 1.07
CA HIS A 16 -7.51 14.53 -0.06
C HIS A 16 -6.88 13.20 0.36
N LEU A 17 -6.76 12.94 1.67
CA LEU A 17 -6.26 11.67 2.18
C LEU A 17 -7.34 10.60 2.13
N HIS A 18 -6.98 9.45 1.59
CA HIS A 18 -7.80 8.24 1.54
C HIS A 18 -7.24 7.13 2.44
N GLU A 19 -5.92 7.08 2.55
CA GLU A 19 -5.24 5.99 3.23
C GLU A 19 -3.97 6.47 3.93
N VAL A 20 -3.81 6.11 5.21
CA VAL A 20 -2.56 6.35 5.95
C VAL A 20 -2.04 5.04 6.50
N THR A 21 -0.77 4.75 6.26
CA THR A 21 -0.07 3.56 6.75
C THR A 21 0.87 3.93 7.88
N PHE A 22 0.71 3.31 9.02
CA PHE A 22 1.63 3.40 10.15
C PHE A 22 2.53 2.19 10.18
N TYR A 23 3.82 2.42 9.99
CA TYR A 23 4.83 1.42 10.35
C TYR A 23 5.06 1.52 11.86
N LEU A 24 4.98 0.40 12.54
CA LEU A 24 5.40 0.30 13.93
C LEU A 24 6.83 -0.24 13.99
N GLU A 25 7.45 -0.20 15.18
CA GLU A 25 8.81 -0.70 15.37
C GLU A 25 9.00 -2.09 14.76
N ASN A 26 10.03 -2.23 13.95
CA ASN A 26 10.32 -3.46 13.24
C ASN A 26 11.46 -4.22 13.91
N GLN A 27 11.15 -5.33 14.59
CA GLN A 27 12.14 -6.30 15.03
C GLN A 27 11.69 -7.69 14.56
N GLY A 28 12.46 -8.31 13.68
CA GLY A 28 12.32 -9.73 13.40
C GLY A 28 11.67 -10.12 12.10
N PHE A 29 11.65 -9.26 11.10
CA PHE A 29 11.43 -9.71 9.73
C PHE A 29 12.78 -10.04 9.12
N ASP A 30 13.01 -11.32 8.84
CA ASP A 30 14.18 -11.80 8.08
C ASP A 30 13.97 -11.44 6.60
N LEU A 31 14.11 -10.15 6.30
CA LEU A 31 14.14 -9.71 4.92
C LEU A 31 15.49 -10.08 4.33
N ASN A 32 15.50 -10.75 3.19
CA ASN A 32 16.73 -11.00 2.47
C ASN A 32 17.34 -9.64 2.06
N PRO A 33 18.55 -9.29 2.55
CA PRO A 33 19.18 -7.99 2.25
C PRO A 33 19.36 -7.73 0.75
N MET A 34 19.47 -8.78 -0.05
CA MET A 34 19.60 -8.71 -1.52
C MET A 34 18.38 -8.03 -2.18
N TYR A 35 17.20 -8.16 -1.60
CA TYR A 35 15.95 -7.60 -2.14
C TYR A 35 15.46 -6.35 -1.39
N LYS A 36 16.33 -5.70 -0.60
CA LYS A 36 15.95 -4.60 0.29
C LYS A 36 15.13 -3.51 -0.41
N ASP A 37 15.54 -3.07 -1.58
CA ASP A 37 14.83 -2.03 -2.32
C ASP A 37 13.56 -2.57 -3.00
N CYS A 38 13.54 -3.86 -3.36
CA CYS A 38 12.38 -4.50 -3.96
C CYS A 38 11.21 -4.65 -2.98
N TYR A 39 11.44 -4.71 -1.67
CA TYR A 39 10.35 -4.74 -0.68
C TYR A 39 9.52 -3.47 -0.63
N LYS A 40 10.03 -2.35 -1.13
CA LYS A 40 9.29 -1.08 -1.23
C LYS A 40 8.09 -1.13 -2.19
N GLN A 41 7.90 -2.21 -2.94
CA GLN A 41 6.71 -2.45 -3.76
C GLN A 41 5.47 -2.72 -2.92
N PHE A 42 5.64 -3.18 -1.70
CA PHE A 42 4.59 -3.61 -0.79
C PHE A 42 4.53 -2.72 0.45
N LEU A 43 3.41 -2.80 1.14
CA LEU A 43 3.30 -2.37 2.52
C LEU A 43 3.95 -3.47 3.43
N TYR A 44 5.26 -3.56 3.37
CA TYR A 44 6.01 -4.59 4.08
C TYR A 44 6.98 -3.94 5.06
N PRO A 45 7.16 -4.50 6.26
CA PRO A 45 8.05 -3.90 7.26
C PRO A 45 9.50 -3.94 6.79
N THR A 46 10.05 -2.79 6.42
CA THR A 46 11.44 -2.66 5.91
C THR A 46 12.34 -1.83 6.83
N TYR A 47 11.79 -1.35 7.95
CA TYR A 47 12.43 -0.30 8.74
C TYR A 47 12.93 -0.80 10.08
N THR A 48 14.15 -0.38 10.50
CA THR A 48 14.85 -0.91 11.69
C THR A 48 15.23 0.15 12.74
N GLU A 49 14.86 1.43 12.55
CA GLU A 49 15.29 2.48 13.48
C GLU A 49 14.49 2.48 14.79
N LYS A 50 15.19 2.91 15.86
CA LYS A 50 14.70 2.82 17.25
C LYS A 50 13.92 4.06 17.72
N GLN A 51 13.92 5.17 16.96
CA GLN A 51 13.25 6.39 17.38
C GLN A 51 11.74 6.23 17.21
N LYS A 52 10.98 6.53 18.26
CA LYS A 52 9.53 6.33 18.28
C LYS A 52 8.82 7.65 18.46
N LEU A 53 7.74 7.82 17.70
CA LEU A 53 6.74 8.84 17.99
C LEU A 53 6.12 8.58 19.37
N SER A 54 5.81 9.64 20.10
CA SER A 54 5.08 9.54 21.36
C SER A 54 3.61 9.16 21.14
N HIS A 55 2.97 8.56 22.16
CA HIS A 55 1.54 8.30 22.14
C HIS A 55 0.71 9.56 21.86
N ALA A 56 1.11 10.72 22.44
CA ALA A 56 0.45 11.99 22.21
C ALA A 56 0.48 12.39 20.73
N LYS A 57 1.59 12.12 20.02
CA LYS A 57 1.71 12.44 18.60
C LYS A 57 0.82 11.51 17.73
N TYR A 58 0.72 10.22 18.08
CA TYR A 58 -0.23 9.33 17.41
C TYR A 58 -1.68 9.76 17.62
N LEU A 59 -2.04 10.20 18.85
CA LEU A 59 -3.38 10.74 19.13
C LEU A 59 -3.67 11.96 18.25
N GLU A 60 -2.76 12.93 18.21
CA GLU A 60 -2.88 14.14 17.37
C GLU A 60 -3.14 13.79 15.90
N ILE A 61 -2.40 12.81 15.35
CA ILE A 61 -2.57 12.37 13.96
C ILE A 61 -3.96 11.73 13.78
N ILE A 62 -4.34 10.80 14.64
CA ILE A 62 -5.62 10.08 14.53
C ILE A 62 -6.81 11.04 14.65
N GLU A 63 -6.73 12.02 15.54
CA GLU A 63 -7.75 13.08 15.65
C GLU A 63 -7.90 13.86 14.34
N GLN A 64 -6.81 14.30 13.74
CA GLN A 64 -6.84 14.97 12.45
C GLN A 64 -7.45 14.08 11.35
N LEU A 65 -7.04 12.79 11.27
CA LEU A 65 -7.57 11.84 10.31
C LEU A 65 -9.06 11.55 10.51
N SER A 66 -9.55 11.54 11.73
CA SER A 66 -10.97 11.34 12.03
C SER A 66 -11.85 12.51 11.53
N ILE A 67 -11.35 13.74 11.65
CA ILE A 67 -12.06 14.94 11.17
C ILE A 67 -12.20 14.93 9.64
N CYS A 68 -11.16 14.50 8.91
CA CYS A 68 -11.18 14.46 7.45
C CYS A 68 -11.85 13.19 6.87
N GLN A 69 -12.43 12.33 7.72
CA GLN A 69 -13.15 11.12 7.32
C GLN A 69 -12.34 10.20 6.41
N ILE A 70 -11.09 9.92 6.81
CA ILE A 70 -10.22 9.01 6.06
C ILE A 70 -10.89 7.65 5.81
N ASP A 71 -10.70 7.08 4.63
CA ASP A 71 -11.33 5.81 4.26
C ASP A 71 -10.81 4.65 5.13
N LYS A 72 -9.49 4.58 5.36
CA LYS A 72 -8.87 3.58 6.22
C LYS A 72 -7.47 3.98 6.71
N ILE A 73 -7.05 3.34 7.79
CA ILE A 73 -5.65 3.30 8.19
C ILE A 73 -5.11 1.86 8.06
N ASN A 74 -3.84 1.74 7.66
CA ASN A 74 -3.11 0.49 7.73
C ASN A 74 -2.15 0.54 8.91
N ILE A 75 -2.02 -0.56 9.63
CA ILE A 75 -1.05 -0.73 10.70
C ILE A 75 -0.16 -1.91 10.33
N ILE A 76 1.14 -1.69 10.27
CA ILE A 76 2.14 -2.72 10.04
C ILE A 76 2.92 -2.91 11.34
N PRO A 77 2.50 -3.84 12.21
CA PRO A 77 3.18 -4.11 13.46
C PRO A 77 4.41 -4.98 13.22
N ALA A 78 5.44 -4.79 14.01
CA ALA A 78 6.61 -5.67 14.02
C ALA A 78 6.26 -7.04 14.63
N THR A 79 5.54 -7.03 15.72
CA THR A 79 4.97 -8.23 16.37
C THR A 79 3.69 -7.83 17.11
N ILE A 80 2.71 -8.72 17.18
CA ILE A 80 1.53 -8.52 18.04
C ILE A 80 1.92 -8.55 19.53
N GLU A 81 3.03 -9.17 19.88
CA GLU A 81 3.49 -9.38 21.26
C GLU A 81 3.98 -8.10 21.97
N LYS A 82 4.46 -7.08 21.23
CA LYS A 82 4.81 -5.77 21.82
C LYS A 82 3.59 -4.85 21.86
N LYS A 83 2.73 -5.13 22.81
CA LYS A 83 1.31 -4.78 22.89
C LYS A 83 0.97 -3.30 23.06
N GLU A 84 1.86 -2.47 23.61
CA GLU A 84 1.43 -1.16 24.11
C GLU A 84 1.00 -0.20 23.00
N LEU A 85 1.90 0.13 22.07
CA LEU A 85 1.59 1.06 20.99
C LEU A 85 0.56 0.49 20.00
N PHE A 86 0.66 -0.78 19.66
CA PHE A 86 -0.29 -1.44 18.79
C PHE A 86 -1.71 -1.43 19.40
N SER A 87 -1.85 -1.85 20.65
CA SER A 87 -3.12 -1.83 21.37
C SER A 87 -3.66 -0.41 21.53
N TYR A 88 -2.79 0.58 21.73
CA TYR A 88 -3.16 1.98 21.81
C TYR A 88 -3.73 2.48 20.48
N LEU A 89 -3.08 2.22 19.34
CA LEU A 89 -3.59 2.60 18.02
C LEU A 89 -4.93 1.91 17.72
N LEU A 90 -5.09 0.64 18.07
CA LEU A 90 -6.37 -0.04 17.91
C LEU A 90 -7.48 0.60 18.78
N SER A 91 -7.15 1.03 20.00
CA SER A 91 -8.12 1.73 20.85
C SER A 91 -8.53 3.08 20.27
N LEU A 92 -7.58 3.85 19.73
CA LEU A 92 -7.87 5.11 19.04
C LEU A 92 -8.73 4.88 17.78
N SER A 93 -8.41 3.88 16.98
CA SER A 93 -9.20 3.53 15.78
C SER A 93 -10.66 3.21 16.14
N ARG A 94 -10.90 2.50 17.27
CA ARG A 94 -12.24 2.25 17.79
C ARG A 94 -12.92 3.53 18.24
N GLN A 95 -12.24 4.34 19.04
CA GLN A 95 -12.77 5.58 19.58
C GLN A 95 -13.24 6.54 18.48
N TYR A 96 -12.47 6.65 17.40
CA TYR A 96 -12.75 7.53 16.27
C TYR A 96 -13.45 6.84 15.09
N SER A 97 -13.86 5.58 15.25
CA SER A 97 -14.58 4.79 14.23
C SER A 97 -13.90 4.69 12.87
N ILE A 98 -12.55 4.67 12.86
CA ILE A 98 -11.76 4.58 11.63
C ILE A 98 -11.59 3.10 11.24
N LYS A 99 -11.88 2.76 9.98
CA LYS A 99 -11.58 1.43 9.43
C LYS A 99 -10.07 1.16 9.49
N THR A 100 -9.70 0.02 10.01
CA THR A 100 -8.29 -0.32 10.23
C THR A 100 -7.95 -1.66 9.61
N GLN A 101 -6.94 -1.67 8.75
CA GLN A 101 -6.35 -2.89 8.19
C GLN A 101 -5.01 -3.18 8.87
N ILE A 102 -4.86 -4.38 9.39
CA ILE A 102 -3.61 -4.85 10.02
C ILE A 102 -2.90 -5.73 8.99
N ILE A 103 -1.64 -5.39 8.66
CA ILE A 103 -0.88 -6.10 7.63
C ILE A 103 0.18 -6.96 8.29
N LEU A 104 0.11 -8.26 8.04
CA LEU A 104 0.90 -9.28 8.72
C LEU A 104 1.59 -10.21 7.73
N PRO A 105 2.82 -10.63 7.98
CA PRO A 105 3.42 -11.73 7.23
C PRO A 105 2.83 -13.08 7.65
N TYR A 106 2.78 -14.00 6.69
CA TYR A 106 2.32 -15.38 6.93
C TYR A 106 3.11 -16.08 8.03
N LYS A 107 2.41 -16.80 8.91
CA LYS A 107 2.98 -17.58 10.04
C LYS A 107 3.68 -16.77 11.16
N LYS A 108 3.61 -15.47 11.19
CA LYS A 108 4.22 -14.67 12.27
C LYS A 108 3.29 -14.46 13.48
N TYR A 109 2.08 -15.06 13.46
CA TYR A 109 1.07 -14.88 14.52
C TYR A 109 0.36 -16.19 14.82
N ASN A 110 -0.06 -16.35 16.07
CA ASN A 110 -0.88 -17.47 16.43
C ASN A 110 -2.37 -17.27 16.05
N LYS A 111 -3.12 -18.37 15.94
CA LYS A 111 -4.51 -18.35 15.49
C LYS A 111 -5.45 -17.62 16.45
N GLU A 112 -5.18 -17.71 17.75
CA GLU A 112 -6.05 -17.13 18.78
C GLU A 112 -5.90 -15.61 18.81
N ASP A 113 -4.69 -15.07 18.63
CA ASP A 113 -4.47 -13.62 18.55
C ASP A 113 -5.20 -13.05 17.33
N LEU A 114 -5.16 -13.74 16.17
CA LEU A 114 -5.91 -13.31 14.98
C LEU A 114 -7.42 -13.28 15.23
N LYS A 115 -7.98 -14.33 15.86
CA LYS A 115 -9.41 -14.36 16.17
C LYS A 115 -9.82 -13.23 17.10
N GLN A 116 -9.02 -12.95 18.13
CA GLN A 116 -9.30 -11.86 19.08
C GLN A 116 -9.33 -10.49 18.38
N LEU A 117 -8.43 -10.24 17.42
CA LEU A 117 -8.43 -9.00 16.63
C LEU A 117 -9.70 -8.86 15.78
N LEU A 118 -10.16 -9.96 15.20
CA LEU A 118 -11.27 -10.00 14.25
C LEU A 118 -12.67 -9.99 14.90
N ILE A 119 -12.77 -10.04 16.23
CA ILE A 119 -14.03 -9.82 16.95
C ILE A 119 -14.59 -8.43 16.64
N ASN A 120 -13.71 -7.43 16.39
CA ASN A 120 -14.16 -6.09 16.05
C ASN A 120 -14.33 -5.95 14.52
N PRO A 121 -15.56 -5.66 14.02
CA PRO A 121 -15.85 -5.56 12.58
C PRO A 121 -15.17 -4.37 11.88
N GLN A 122 -14.64 -3.39 12.62
CA GLN A 122 -13.86 -2.29 12.06
C GLN A 122 -12.46 -2.73 11.62
N PHE A 123 -11.99 -3.90 12.09
CA PHE A 123 -10.67 -4.42 11.79
C PHE A 123 -10.75 -5.44 10.66
N SER A 124 -9.82 -5.30 9.73
CA SER A 124 -9.52 -6.30 8.71
C SER A 124 -8.06 -6.71 8.82
N ILE A 125 -7.73 -7.91 8.37
CA ILE A 125 -6.36 -8.38 8.36
C ILE A 125 -5.97 -8.69 6.91
N MET A 126 -4.79 -8.24 6.50
CA MET A 126 -4.15 -8.67 5.26
C MET A 126 -2.95 -9.54 5.63
N ILE A 127 -2.94 -10.78 5.18
CA ILE A 127 -1.82 -11.71 5.38
C ILE A 127 -1.03 -11.81 4.09
N MET A 128 0.24 -11.41 4.14
CA MET A 128 1.15 -11.46 2.99
C MET A 128 1.88 -12.79 2.96
N VAL A 129 1.67 -13.55 1.88
CA VAL A 129 2.19 -14.91 1.69
C VAL A 129 3.18 -14.92 0.53
N HIS A 130 4.47 -15.03 0.82
CA HIS A 130 5.48 -15.25 -0.21
C HIS A 130 5.47 -16.69 -0.69
N LEU A 131 5.29 -16.89 -1.99
CA LEU A 131 5.36 -18.21 -2.60
C LEU A 131 6.81 -18.65 -2.84
N PRO A 132 7.11 -19.96 -2.84
CA PRO A 132 6.16 -21.08 -2.63
C PRO A 132 5.90 -21.35 -1.14
N VAL A 133 4.71 -21.91 -0.86
CA VAL A 133 4.33 -22.39 0.46
C VAL A 133 3.70 -23.78 0.35
N ASP A 134 3.55 -24.49 1.47
CA ASP A 134 2.76 -25.73 1.51
C ASP A 134 1.29 -25.41 1.26
N TYR A 135 0.71 -26.05 0.21
CA TYR A 135 -0.66 -25.78 -0.20
C TYR A 135 -1.69 -26.26 0.84
N GLU A 136 -1.51 -27.46 1.39
CA GLU A 136 -2.48 -28.05 2.32
C GLU A 136 -2.54 -27.19 3.59
N GLU A 137 -1.40 -26.75 4.05
CA GLU A 137 -1.32 -25.86 5.19
C GLU A 137 -1.98 -24.50 4.89
N LEU A 138 -1.66 -23.84 3.77
CA LEU A 138 -2.27 -22.57 3.36
C LEU A 138 -3.79 -22.71 3.22
N ASN A 139 -4.24 -23.75 2.54
CA ASN A 139 -5.67 -24.04 2.34
C ASN A 139 -6.40 -24.27 3.68
N SER A 140 -5.75 -24.97 4.61
CA SER A 140 -6.28 -25.15 5.98
C SER A 140 -6.46 -23.82 6.71
N TYR A 141 -5.50 -22.90 6.57
CA TYR A 141 -5.60 -21.55 7.16
C TYR A 141 -6.69 -20.72 6.50
N ILE A 142 -6.77 -20.69 5.17
CA ILE A 142 -7.79 -19.95 4.44
C ILE A 142 -9.18 -20.44 4.85
N ASN A 143 -9.39 -21.74 4.90
CA ASN A 143 -10.68 -22.33 5.31
C ASN A 143 -11.02 -22.06 6.78
N LEU A 144 -10.04 -22.07 7.67
CA LEU A 144 -10.25 -21.78 9.10
C LEU A 144 -10.74 -20.34 9.34
N PHE A 145 -10.34 -19.42 8.47
CA PHE A 145 -10.62 -17.99 8.59
C PHE A 145 -11.57 -17.46 7.52
N ASN A 146 -12.29 -18.33 6.78
CA ASN A 146 -13.14 -17.93 5.66
C ASN A 146 -14.32 -17.03 6.06
N GLU A 147 -14.78 -17.11 7.31
CA GLU A 147 -15.85 -16.27 7.86
C GLU A 147 -15.36 -14.94 8.43
N TYR A 148 -14.04 -14.73 8.46
CA TYR A 148 -13.45 -13.53 9.03
C TYR A 148 -13.03 -12.56 7.94
N ASN A 149 -12.90 -11.27 8.29
CA ASN A 149 -12.44 -10.23 7.39
C ASN A 149 -10.91 -10.28 7.20
N ILE A 150 -10.44 -11.36 6.56
CA ILE A 150 -9.03 -11.59 6.20
C ILE A 150 -8.87 -11.60 4.69
N THR A 151 -7.91 -10.84 4.17
CA THR A 151 -7.42 -10.92 2.80
C THR A 151 -6.08 -11.64 2.77
N TRP A 152 -5.95 -12.65 1.90
CA TRP A 152 -4.71 -13.39 1.67
C TRP A 152 -4.03 -12.86 0.41
N SER A 153 -2.93 -12.14 0.58
CA SER A 153 -2.17 -11.56 -0.54
C SER A 153 -1.01 -12.48 -0.92
N LEU A 154 -1.21 -13.26 -1.99
CA LEU A 154 -0.23 -14.22 -2.49
C LEU A 154 0.78 -13.52 -3.40
N ILE A 155 2.03 -13.51 -3.00
CA ILE A 155 3.12 -12.79 -3.67
C ILE A 155 3.86 -13.78 -4.58
N ALA A 156 3.78 -13.53 -5.89
CA ALA A 156 4.37 -14.36 -6.93
C ALA A 156 5.51 -13.62 -7.65
N SER A 157 6.64 -14.30 -7.87
CA SER A 157 7.84 -13.73 -8.48
C SER A 157 8.35 -14.49 -9.70
N ASN A 158 7.81 -15.68 -9.97
CA ASN A 158 8.29 -16.54 -11.04
C ASN A 158 7.19 -17.46 -11.59
N LYS A 159 7.50 -18.15 -12.68
CA LYS A 159 6.57 -19.07 -13.35
C LYS A 159 6.08 -20.23 -12.48
N ASN A 160 6.93 -20.75 -11.58
CA ASN A 160 6.53 -21.83 -10.70
C ASN A 160 5.45 -21.38 -9.70
N ASP A 161 5.53 -20.12 -9.25
CA ASP A 161 4.50 -19.52 -8.40
C ASP A 161 3.15 -19.47 -9.13
N VAL A 162 3.13 -19.06 -10.41
CA VAL A 162 1.91 -19.02 -11.25
C VAL A 162 1.35 -20.44 -11.47
N ILE A 163 2.22 -21.41 -11.72
CA ILE A 163 1.81 -22.82 -11.84
C ILE A 163 1.22 -23.31 -10.53
N PHE A 164 1.82 -22.98 -9.39
CA PHE A 164 1.30 -23.30 -8.07
C PHE A 164 -0.10 -22.72 -7.87
N LEU A 165 -0.31 -21.45 -8.19
CA LEU A 165 -1.60 -20.77 -8.06
C LEU A 165 -2.67 -21.43 -8.94
N SER A 166 -2.34 -21.72 -10.20
CA SER A 166 -3.25 -22.34 -11.17
C SER A 166 -3.61 -23.77 -10.79
N LYS A 167 -2.60 -24.59 -10.46
CA LYS A 167 -2.76 -26.00 -10.09
C LYS A 167 -3.65 -26.18 -8.87
N ASN A 168 -3.54 -25.30 -7.89
CA ASN A 168 -4.25 -25.37 -6.63
C ASN A 168 -5.58 -24.61 -6.66
N ASN A 169 -5.93 -23.99 -7.80
CA ASN A 169 -7.20 -23.29 -8.00
C ASN A 169 -7.54 -22.28 -6.87
N LEU A 170 -6.54 -21.54 -6.42
CA LEU A 170 -6.68 -20.59 -5.32
C LEU A 170 -7.58 -19.41 -5.67
N GLY A 171 -7.78 -19.11 -6.97
CA GLY A 171 -8.73 -18.11 -7.45
C GLY A 171 -10.20 -18.37 -7.14
N LYS A 172 -10.55 -19.55 -6.61
CA LYS A 172 -11.91 -19.83 -6.14
C LYS A 172 -12.29 -19.09 -4.86
N PHE A 173 -11.30 -18.62 -4.10
CA PHE A 173 -11.52 -17.90 -2.86
C PHE A 173 -11.68 -16.40 -3.15
N THR A 174 -12.74 -15.79 -2.67
CA THR A 174 -13.05 -14.37 -2.88
C THR A 174 -12.15 -13.41 -2.08
N ASN A 175 -11.48 -13.92 -1.06
CA ASN A 175 -10.61 -13.18 -0.17
C ASN A 175 -9.11 -13.45 -0.44
N VAL A 176 -8.77 -13.88 -1.65
CA VAL A 176 -7.39 -14.10 -2.10
C VAL A 176 -7.05 -13.12 -3.20
N ASP A 177 -6.01 -12.34 -2.99
CA ASP A 177 -5.43 -11.41 -3.96
C ASP A 177 -4.07 -11.91 -4.45
N TYR A 178 -3.71 -11.57 -5.68
CA TYR A 178 -2.42 -11.90 -6.28
C TYR A 178 -1.59 -10.65 -6.47
N ILE A 179 -0.37 -10.69 -5.97
CA ILE A 179 0.56 -9.56 -6.04
C ILE A 179 1.82 -10.00 -6.79
N PRO A 180 2.14 -9.43 -7.96
CA PRO A 180 3.40 -9.67 -8.62
C PRO A 180 4.54 -9.00 -7.85
N TRP A 181 5.67 -9.67 -7.76
CA TRP A 181 6.85 -9.15 -7.08
C TRP A 181 8.05 -9.08 -8.02
N TYR A 182 8.53 -7.88 -8.26
CA TYR A 182 9.79 -7.65 -8.95
C TYR A 182 10.97 -7.85 -7.99
N THR A 183 11.88 -8.79 -8.32
CA THR A 183 13.02 -9.17 -7.48
C THR A 183 14.33 -8.47 -7.87
N GLY A 184 14.30 -7.65 -8.91
CA GLY A 184 15.49 -6.98 -9.45
C GLY A 184 16.04 -7.66 -10.72
N ASP A 185 15.72 -8.94 -10.94
CA ASP A 185 16.27 -9.77 -12.03
C ASP A 185 15.21 -10.59 -12.78
N ASN A 186 13.95 -10.57 -12.36
CA ASN A 186 12.88 -11.38 -12.95
C ASN A 186 12.01 -10.65 -13.99
N MET A 187 12.59 -9.75 -14.77
CA MET A 187 11.83 -8.98 -15.78
C MET A 187 11.14 -9.90 -16.82
N ASP A 188 11.69 -11.07 -17.13
CA ASP A 188 11.07 -12.03 -18.04
C ASP A 188 9.75 -12.59 -17.48
N PHE A 189 9.64 -12.76 -16.17
CA PHE A 189 8.36 -13.08 -15.50
C PHE A 189 7.34 -11.96 -15.72
N PHE A 190 7.77 -10.69 -15.57
CA PHE A 190 6.88 -9.54 -15.80
C PHE A 190 6.43 -9.46 -17.26
N LYS A 191 7.31 -9.70 -18.21
CA LYS A 191 6.95 -9.75 -19.63
C LYS A 191 5.90 -10.83 -19.90
N GLU A 192 6.07 -12.03 -19.35
CA GLU A 192 5.16 -13.16 -19.61
C GLU A 192 3.79 -12.99 -18.94
N TYR A 193 3.70 -12.39 -17.74
CA TYR A 193 2.50 -12.46 -16.91
C TYR A 193 1.89 -11.10 -16.49
N ILE A 194 2.64 -10.02 -16.60
CA ILE A 194 2.23 -8.71 -16.06
C ILE A 194 2.11 -7.65 -17.16
N TYR A 195 2.87 -7.75 -18.24
CA TYR A 195 2.78 -6.79 -19.34
C TYR A 195 1.37 -6.79 -19.93
N ASN A 196 0.83 -5.57 -20.10
CA ASN A 196 -0.48 -5.39 -20.70
C ASN A 196 -0.39 -5.58 -22.23
N ASP A 197 -1.30 -6.34 -22.78
CA ASP A 197 -1.57 -6.35 -24.21
C ASP A 197 -2.61 -5.28 -24.60
N PHE A 198 -2.91 -5.17 -25.89
CA PHE A 198 -3.89 -4.20 -26.39
C PHE A 198 -5.30 -4.50 -25.86
N LYS A 199 -5.64 -5.77 -25.70
CA LYS A 199 -6.94 -6.22 -25.20
C LYS A 199 -7.12 -5.82 -23.75
N ASP A 200 -6.11 -6.04 -22.89
CA ASP A 200 -6.14 -5.64 -21.48
C ASP A 200 -6.41 -4.14 -21.32
N ILE A 201 -5.84 -3.32 -22.20
CA ILE A 201 -5.99 -1.86 -22.15
C ILE A 201 -7.40 -1.43 -22.57
N ILE A 202 -7.96 -2.04 -23.61
CA ILE A 202 -9.30 -1.66 -24.12
C ILE A 202 -10.41 -2.20 -23.24
N GLU A 203 -10.26 -3.39 -22.68
CA GLU A 203 -11.26 -4.00 -21.81
C GLU A 203 -11.39 -3.30 -20.45
N GLN A 204 -10.44 -2.43 -20.10
CA GLN A 204 -10.59 -1.58 -18.92
C GLN A 204 -11.80 -0.64 -19.08
N LYS A 205 -12.76 -0.78 -18.17
CA LYS A 205 -13.97 0.06 -18.14
C LYS A 205 -13.63 1.47 -17.63
N ASN A 206 -12.90 2.24 -18.44
CA ASN A 206 -12.58 3.62 -18.12
C ASN A 206 -13.79 4.54 -18.37
N THR A 207 -14.26 5.24 -17.34
CA THR A 207 -15.19 6.37 -17.51
C THR A 207 -14.43 7.61 -17.96
N LYS A 208 -15.11 8.61 -18.49
CA LYS A 208 -14.50 9.92 -18.82
C LYS A 208 -13.80 10.54 -17.60
N GLN A 209 -14.39 10.42 -16.41
CA GLN A 209 -13.79 10.91 -15.17
C GLN A 209 -12.47 10.20 -14.85
N HIS A 210 -12.40 8.88 -15.02
CA HIS A 210 -11.15 8.12 -14.83
C HIS A 210 -10.06 8.57 -15.81
N ILE A 211 -10.41 8.82 -17.09
CA ILE A 211 -9.45 9.30 -18.09
C ILE A 211 -8.90 10.68 -17.71
N PHE A 212 -9.78 11.64 -17.34
CA PHE A 212 -9.36 12.98 -16.91
C PHE A 212 -8.53 12.93 -15.63
N ARG A 213 -8.92 12.08 -14.68
CA ARG A 213 -8.17 11.90 -13.44
C ARG A 213 -6.75 11.38 -13.70
N LYS A 214 -6.58 10.37 -14.55
CA LYS A 214 -5.27 9.80 -14.93
C LYS A 214 -4.35 10.79 -15.66
N GLN A 215 -4.86 11.87 -16.22
CA GLN A 215 -4.06 12.97 -16.77
C GLN A 215 -3.37 13.79 -15.70
N ILE A 216 -3.93 13.86 -14.51
CA ILE A 216 -3.51 14.76 -13.43
C ILE A 216 -2.93 13.99 -12.25
N LEU A 217 -3.52 12.85 -11.90
CA LEU A 217 -3.25 12.10 -10.68
C LEU A 217 -2.79 10.68 -10.99
N ASN A 218 -1.98 10.13 -10.08
CA ASN A 218 -1.71 8.71 -10.04
C ASN A 218 -2.73 8.03 -9.11
N ASP A 219 -3.70 7.29 -9.66
CA ASP A 219 -4.76 6.64 -8.89
C ASP A 219 -4.25 5.61 -7.87
N ASN A 220 -3.06 5.03 -8.10
CA ASN A 220 -2.46 4.07 -7.18
C ASN A 220 -1.83 4.73 -5.96
N LEU A 221 -1.42 6.00 -6.08
CA LEU A 221 -0.61 6.70 -5.08
C LEU A 221 -1.32 7.89 -4.45
N PHE A 222 -2.22 8.55 -5.17
CA PHE A 222 -2.89 9.77 -4.70
C PHE A 222 -3.68 9.53 -3.41
N GLY A 223 -3.51 10.46 -2.46
CA GLY A 223 -4.21 10.42 -1.18
C GLY A 223 -3.69 9.37 -0.20
N LYS A 224 -2.53 8.77 -0.47
CA LYS A 224 -1.90 7.78 0.42
C LYS A 224 -0.66 8.36 1.08
N LEU A 225 -0.50 8.07 2.36
CA LEU A 225 0.69 8.42 3.13
C LEU A 225 1.22 7.20 3.89
N THR A 226 2.52 7.22 4.12
CA THR A 226 3.20 6.27 5.01
C THR A 226 3.95 7.05 6.08
N ILE A 227 3.73 6.71 7.34
CA ILE A 227 4.36 7.33 8.50
C ILE A 227 5.21 6.28 9.20
N PHE A 228 6.50 6.58 9.33
CA PHE A 228 7.45 5.72 10.02
C PHE A 228 7.57 6.05 11.51
N PRO A 229 8.11 5.14 12.34
CA PRO A 229 8.28 5.38 13.77
C PRO A 229 9.18 6.57 14.11
N THR A 230 10.06 6.99 13.20
CA THR A 230 10.89 8.21 13.29
C THR A 230 10.12 9.50 13.09
N GLY A 231 8.87 9.42 12.66
CA GLY A 231 8.06 10.58 12.29
C GLY A 231 8.18 10.99 10.82
N GLU A 232 9.07 10.36 10.06
CA GLU A 232 9.17 10.60 8.62
C GLU A 232 7.88 10.23 7.91
N VAL A 233 7.46 11.11 7.00
CA VAL A 233 6.24 10.96 6.19
C VAL A 233 6.60 10.83 4.73
N TYR A 234 6.01 9.84 4.07
CA TYR A 234 6.19 9.57 2.65
C TYR A 234 4.83 9.52 1.94
N SER A 235 4.73 10.15 0.78
CA SER A 235 3.61 9.91 -0.15
C SER A 235 3.80 8.59 -0.92
N ASN A 236 5.04 8.12 -1.04
CA ASN A 236 5.42 6.78 -1.46
C ASN A 236 6.86 6.50 -1.02
N VAL A 237 7.11 5.34 -0.42
CA VAL A 237 8.41 4.96 0.16
C VAL A 237 9.53 4.78 -0.86
N ASN A 238 9.22 4.76 -2.16
CA ASN A 238 10.21 4.74 -3.24
C ASN A 238 10.75 6.15 -3.60
N PHE A 239 10.19 7.19 -3.01
CA PHE A 239 10.56 8.59 -3.21
C PHE A 239 11.11 9.19 -1.91
N PRO A 240 11.74 10.36 -1.95
CA PRO A 240 12.19 11.06 -0.76
C PRO A 240 11.04 11.35 0.22
N THR A 241 11.39 11.50 1.50
CA THR A 241 10.44 11.96 2.53
C THR A 241 9.87 13.33 2.18
N ILE A 242 8.59 13.53 2.46
CA ILE A 242 7.88 14.78 2.20
C ILE A 242 7.80 15.68 3.46
N GLY A 243 8.21 15.18 4.61
CA GLY A 243 8.25 15.90 5.86
C GLY A 243 8.46 15.01 7.07
N ASN A 244 8.48 15.61 8.24
CA ASN A 244 8.53 14.90 9.52
C ASN A 244 7.45 15.40 10.47
N ILE A 245 6.63 14.49 10.97
CA ILE A 245 5.49 14.79 11.84
C ILE A 245 5.91 15.28 13.24
N GLN A 246 7.18 15.11 13.63
CA GLN A 246 7.70 15.66 14.87
C GLN A 246 7.80 17.18 14.82
N ASP A 247 8.16 17.73 13.65
CA ASP A 247 8.48 19.13 13.44
C ASP A 247 7.36 19.91 12.74
N GLN A 248 6.47 19.20 12.02
CA GLN A 248 5.44 19.78 11.18
C GLN A 248 4.07 19.20 11.49
N LYS A 249 3.01 19.94 11.21
CA LYS A 249 1.64 19.41 11.24
C LYS A 249 1.38 18.52 10.01
N LEU A 250 0.57 17.49 10.17
CA LEU A 250 0.20 16.61 9.06
C LEU A 250 -0.45 17.39 7.89
N SER A 251 -1.27 18.40 8.21
CA SER A 251 -1.91 19.26 7.20
C SER A 251 -0.89 20.07 6.37
N GLU A 252 0.18 20.52 6.98
CA GLU A 252 1.27 21.28 6.28
C GLU A 252 2.04 20.34 5.34
N ILE A 253 2.33 19.12 5.79
CA ILE A 253 3.02 18.11 4.97
C ILE A 253 2.16 17.73 3.76
N VAL A 254 0.86 17.44 3.96
CA VAL A 254 -0.07 17.11 2.88
C VAL A 254 -0.25 18.28 1.92
N TYR A 255 -0.36 19.49 2.44
CA TYR A 255 -0.45 20.70 1.62
C TYR A 255 0.78 20.86 0.73
N SER A 256 1.98 20.67 1.28
CA SER A 256 3.23 20.72 0.52
C SER A 256 3.28 19.65 -0.58
N GLU A 257 2.72 18.47 -0.36
CA GLU A 257 2.63 17.42 -1.39
C GLU A 257 1.67 17.81 -2.51
N ILE A 258 0.54 18.42 -2.21
CA ILE A 258 -0.42 18.91 -3.21
C ILE A 258 0.18 20.02 -4.07
N GLU A 259 0.96 20.92 -3.49
CA GLU A 259 1.64 22.03 -4.19
C GLU A 259 2.78 21.58 -5.14
N ASN A 260 3.31 20.39 -4.93
CA ASN A 260 4.46 19.88 -5.67
C ASN A 260 4.07 18.86 -6.74
N TYR A 261 3.75 19.36 -7.94
CA TYR A 261 3.30 18.57 -9.10
C TYR A 261 4.26 17.45 -9.58
N PHE A 262 5.50 17.38 -9.11
CA PHE A 262 6.48 16.36 -9.51
C PHE A 262 6.64 15.23 -8.50
N LYS A 263 5.77 15.15 -7.51
CA LYS A 263 5.79 14.13 -6.47
C LYS A 263 4.85 12.96 -6.78
N PRO A 264 4.93 11.84 -6.03
CA PRO A 264 4.25 10.59 -6.35
C PRO A 264 2.76 10.71 -6.67
N TRP A 265 2.03 11.58 -5.99
CA TRP A 265 0.59 11.75 -6.22
C TRP A 265 0.24 12.24 -7.62
N PHE A 266 1.17 12.97 -8.26
CA PHE A 266 1.02 13.53 -9.60
C PHE A 266 1.93 12.85 -10.64
N PHE A 267 2.55 11.73 -10.26
CA PHE A 267 3.44 10.98 -11.15
C PHE A 267 2.64 10.15 -12.15
N THR A 268 2.25 10.78 -13.25
CA THR A 268 1.43 10.19 -14.31
C THR A 268 2.31 9.69 -15.47
N ARG A 269 1.67 9.02 -16.43
CA ARG A 269 2.34 8.52 -17.65
C ARG A 269 2.84 9.62 -18.58
N ASP A 270 2.55 10.89 -18.29
CA ASP A 270 3.10 12.04 -19.02
C ASP A 270 4.58 12.30 -18.71
N TYR A 271 5.07 11.82 -17.59
CA TYR A 271 6.44 12.03 -17.12
C TYR A 271 7.39 10.87 -17.42
N VAL A 272 6.93 9.86 -18.12
CA VAL A 272 7.69 8.63 -18.37
C VAL A 272 7.75 8.27 -19.85
N SER A 273 8.35 7.13 -20.19
CA SER A 273 8.47 6.62 -21.57
C SER A 273 7.13 6.60 -22.34
N CYS A 274 6.01 6.48 -21.66
CA CYS A 274 4.66 6.48 -22.25
C CYS A 274 4.13 7.85 -22.70
N LYS A 275 4.84 8.98 -22.48
CA LYS A 275 4.34 10.35 -22.72
C LYS A 275 3.74 10.58 -24.12
N ASN A 276 4.27 9.92 -25.13
CA ASN A 276 3.83 10.03 -26.53
C ASN A 276 2.83 8.93 -26.95
N CYS A 277 2.48 7.99 -26.05
CA CYS A 277 1.54 6.92 -26.35
C CYS A 277 0.10 7.45 -26.37
N VAL A 278 -0.65 7.13 -27.43
CA VAL A 278 -2.06 7.54 -27.58
C VAL A 278 -2.99 6.88 -26.56
N ASN A 279 -2.60 5.72 -26.04
CA ASN A 279 -3.38 4.94 -25.08
C ASN A 279 -3.01 5.23 -23.61
N LYS A 280 -2.07 6.12 -23.32
CA LYS A 280 -1.50 6.31 -21.97
C LYS A 280 -2.52 6.53 -20.85
N TYR A 281 -3.64 7.19 -21.14
CA TYR A 281 -4.69 7.42 -20.14
C TYR A 281 -5.74 6.31 -20.07
N LEU A 282 -5.71 5.37 -21.01
CA LEU A 282 -6.48 4.14 -20.93
C LEU A 282 -5.77 3.09 -20.08
N CYS A 283 -4.44 3.14 -20.00
CA CYS A 283 -3.64 2.24 -19.17
C CYS A 283 -3.89 2.45 -17.67
N PRO A 284 -3.60 1.44 -16.83
CA PRO A 284 -3.51 1.62 -15.39
C PRO A 284 -2.54 2.73 -15.01
N SER A 285 -2.79 3.41 -13.90
CA SER A 285 -1.80 4.34 -13.31
C SER A 285 -0.51 3.62 -12.95
N ILE A 286 0.61 4.36 -12.94
CA ILE A 286 1.93 3.79 -12.60
C ILE A 286 1.87 3.11 -11.24
N SER A 287 2.38 1.88 -11.18
CA SER A 287 2.41 1.02 -9.99
C SER A 287 3.75 1.07 -9.26
N ASN A 288 3.79 0.57 -8.02
CA ASN A 288 5.03 0.49 -7.26
C ASN A 288 6.07 -0.43 -7.90
N TYR A 289 5.66 -1.53 -8.53
CA TYR A 289 6.61 -2.41 -9.22
C TYR A 289 7.23 -1.75 -10.46
N GLU A 290 6.47 -0.93 -11.21
CA GLU A 290 7.04 -0.13 -12.31
C GLU A 290 8.06 0.89 -11.76
N ILE A 291 7.78 1.52 -10.63
CA ILE A 291 8.69 2.47 -9.98
C ILE A 291 9.98 1.78 -9.53
N VAL A 292 9.87 0.64 -8.85
CA VAL A 292 11.04 -0.11 -8.35
C VAL A 292 11.87 -0.69 -9.50
N ALA A 293 11.22 -1.19 -10.56
CA ALA A 293 11.89 -1.69 -11.75
C ALA A 293 12.48 -0.57 -12.62
N ASN A 294 12.06 0.68 -12.40
CA ASN A 294 12.34 1.83 -13.27
C ASN A 294 11.96 1.56 -14.74
N GLU A 295 10.88 0.79 -14.95
CA GLU A 295 10.35 0.35 -16.24
C GLU A 295 8.86 0.72 -16.32
N TYR A 296 8.53 1.81 -17.05
CA TYR A 296 7.20 2.41 -17.01
C TYR A 296 6.32 2.08 -18.22
N ASN A 297 6.84 1.30 -19.17
CA ASN A 297 6.12 0.87 -20.37
C ASN A 297 5.91 -0.64 -20.38
N MET A 298 5.47 -1.20 -19.26
CA MET A 298 5.18 -2.65 -19.15
C MET A 298 3.98 -3.04 -20.03
N CYS A 299 4.17 -2.96 -21.36
CA CYS A 299 3.18 -3.35 -22.37
C CYS A 299 3.86 -3.76 -23.68
N TYR A 300 3.12 -4.50 -24.52
CA TYR A 300 3.59 -4.97 -25.83
C TYR A 300 3.35 -3.98 -26.97
N LEU A 301 2.75 -2.82 -26.72
CA LEU A 301 2.39 -1.85 -27.77
C LEU A 301 3.55 -0.97 -28.25
N ASN A 302 4.61 -0.87 -27.47
CA ASN A 302 5.75 0.01 -27.73
C ASN A 302 7.07 -0.76 -27.87
N GLN A 303 7.01 -2.03 -28.24
CA GLN A 303 8.19 -2.85 -28.54
C GLN A 303 8.53 -2.80 -30.00
#